data_6c0879de214b0c9bb2b50796e7d9a7dc
#
_entry.id   6c0879de214b0c9bb2b50796e7d9a7dc
#
_cell.length_a   1.000
_cell.length_b   1.000
_cell.length_c   1.000
_cell.angle_alpha   90.00
_cell.angle_beta   90.00
_cell.angle_gamma   90.00
#
_symmetry.space_group_name_H-M   'P 1'
#
loop_
_entity.id
_entity.type
_entity.pdbx_description
1 polymer ?
#
loop_
_entity_poly.entity_id
_entity_poly.type
_entity_poly.pdbx_seq_one_letter_code
_entity_poly.pdbx_strand_id
1 'polypeptide(L)'
;MRLSTVGAVVAVVMAFGAALASDDQVAWFKSSSIFYSGLREAHTIALTFDDGPAGHTPEVLDALKANNVHATFFVVGSTAKTHHATLARITNEGHLLANHSATHPMLRSSFDAVPERLIDQIRITHDQIAPFMKPGDKFYFRAPYGYWRAAHAKILNSDPVLRNYVGPIYWDIGGQISMRDGYVMSAADWDCWRHKWTAQTCAKGYLREIRRSDGGVVLIHSLYAKSAELSATIVAAMTEEGYRFVRLDEVPEYRQYETPQNAPAIASRDIGSPTMTLVRNEDVK
;
A
#
# COMPACT_ATOMS: atom_id res chain seq x y z
N MET A 1 -67.44 14.14 -54.39
CA MET A 1 -67.12 14.03 -52.96
C MET A 1 -65.80 13.28 -52.84
N ARG A 2 -64.71 13.96 -52.63
CA ARG A 2 -63.38 13.35 -52.37
C ARG A 2 -62.98 13.58 -50.92
N LEU A 3 -62.88 12.54 -50.14
CA LEU A 3 -62.31 12.60 -48.80
C LEU A 3 -60.79 12.49 -48.91
N SER A 4 -60.11 13.51 -48.45
CA SER A 4 -58.65 13.49 -48.23
C SER A 4 -58.36 13.01 -46.83
N THR A 5 -57.68 11.89 -46.75
CA THR A 5 -57.11 11.38 -45.48
C THR A 5 -55.73 12.01 -45.22
N VAL A 6 -55.64 12.80 -44.17
CA VAL A 6 -54.37 13.37 -43.64
C VAL A 6 -53.76 12.34 -42.76
N GLY A 7 -52.63 11.75 -43.16
CA GLY A 7 -51.83 10.86 -42.29
C GLY A 7 -50.96 11.69 -41.37
N ALA A 8 -51.16 11.51 -40.08
CA ALA A 8 -50.29 12.09 -39.05
C ALA A 8 -49.04 11.20 -38.90
N VAL A 9 -47.86 11.75 -39.19
CA VAL A 9 -46.57 11.13 -38.91
C VAL A 9 -46.21 11.47 -37.44
N VAL A 10 -46.25 10.46 -36.58
CA VAL A 10 -45.75 10.59 -35.20
C VAL A 10 -44.25 10.32 -35.25
N ALA A 11 -43.44 11.36 -35.09
CA ALA A 11 -42.00 11.25 -34.89
C ALA A 11 -41.73 10.85 -33.43
N VAL A 12 -41.32 9.60 -33.21
CA VAL A 12 -40.80 9.14 -31.91
C VAL A 12 -39.36 9.63 -31.78
N VAL A 13 -39.18 10.70 -30.99
CA VAL A 13 -37.85 11.15 -30.58
C VAL A 13 -37.39 10.22 -29.46
N MET A 14 -36.55 9.24 -29.78
CA MET A 14 -35.80 8.49 -28.78
C MET A 14 -34.74 9.40 -28.21
N ALA A 15 -35.01 9.96 -27.03
CA ALA A 15 -34.00 10.59 -26.20
C ALA A 15 -33.09 9.49 -25.64
N PHE A 16 -31.92 9.32 -26.24
CA PHE A 16 -30.82 8.61 -25.60
C PHE A 16 -30.36 9.47 -24.41
N GLY A 17 -30.92 9.23 -23.24
CA GLY A 17 -30.38 9.68 -22.00
C GLY A 17 -29.05 8.94 -21.79
N ALA A 18 -27.93 9.59 -22.16
CA ALA A 18 -26.63 9.20 -21.60
C ALA A 18 -26.73 9.42 -20.10
N ALA A 19 -26.96 8.34 -19.36
CA ALA A 19 -26.73 8.33 -17.94
C ALA A 19 -25.23 8.64 -17.78
N LEU A 20 -24.94 9.88 -17.40
CA LEU A 20 -23.66 10.22 -16.82
C LEU A 20 -23.56 9.36 -15.56
N ALA A 21 -22.80 8.26 -15.64
CA ALA A 21 -22.40 7.52 -14.48
C ALA A 21 -21.78 8.56 -13.54
N SER A 22 -22.43 8.79 -12.41
CA SER A 22 -21.90 9.69 -11.41
C SER A 22 -20.51 9.19 -11.05
N ASP A 23 -19.51 10.05 -11.14
CA ASP A 23 -18.10 9.83 -10.79
C ASP A 23 -17.91 9.35 -9.33
N ASP A 24 -18.99 9.24 -8.55
CA ASP A 24 -19.02 8.83 -7.15
C ASP A 24 -18.80 7.33 -6.90
N GLN A 25 -18.80 6.48 -7.93
CA GLN A 25 -18.68 5.02 -7.72
C GLN A 25 -17.24 4.49 -7.66
N VAL A 26 -16.21 5.30 -7.88
CA VAL A 26 -14.81 4.84 -7.93
C VAL A 26 -13.89 5.67 -7.02
N ALA A 27 -14.36 6.00 -5.83
CA ALA A 27 -13.49 6.61 -4.83
C ALA A 27 -12.75 5.53 -4.05
N TRP A 28 -11.47 5.34 -4.33
CA TRP A 28 -10.64 4.27 -3.78
C TRP A 28 -9.93 4.65 -2.50
N PHE A 29 -9.67 5.96 -2.30
CA PHE A 29 -9.36 6.46 -0.98
C PHE A 29 -10.63 6.61 -0.16
N LYS A 30 -10.70 5.93 0.97
CA LYS A 30 -11.83 5.99 1.87
C LYS A 30 -11.72 7.16 2.85
N SER A 31 -12.85 7.74 3.20
CA SER A 31 -12.90 8.83 4.19
C SER A 31 -12.59 8.38 5.61
N SER A 32 -12.79 7.09 5.94
CA SER A 32 -12.45 6.54 7.27
C SER A 32 -10.96 6.26 7.39
N SER A 33 -10.43 6.36 8.61
CA SER A 33 -9.04 6.00 8.94
C SER A 33 -8.82 4.48 9.05
N ILE A 34 -9.89 3.67 9.03
CA ILE A 34 -9.84 2.23 9.20
C ILE A 34 -10.35 1.59 7.92
N PHE A 35 -9.49 0.81 7.30
CA PHE A 35 -9.83 0.00 6.14
C PHE A 35 -9.74 -1.48 6.58
N TYR A 36 -10.88 -2.07 6.86
CA TYR A 36 -10.94 -3.46 7.33
C TYR A 36 -10.59 -4.43 6.20
N SER A 37 -9.72 -5.38 6.51
CA SER A 37 -9.24 -6.39 5.56
C SER A 37 -10.17 -7.60 5.43
N GLY A 38 -11.08 -7.80 6.37
CA GLY A 38 -11.87 -9.04 6.47
C GLY A 38 -11.03 -10.28 6.81
N LEU A 39 -9.74 -10.13 7.15
CA LEU A 39 -8.86 -11.26 7.46
C LEU A 39 -8.96 -11.74 8.90
N ARG A 40 -9.63 -10.99 9.77
CA ARG A 40 -9.92 -11.45 11.13
C ARG A 40 -10.89 -12.63 11.06
N GLU A 41 -10.64 -13.68 11.85
CA GLU A 41 -11.42 -14.93 11.83
C GLU A 41 -11.31 -15.72 10.51
N ALA A 42 -10.27 -15.45 9.70
CA ALA A 42 -10.05 -16.06 8.40
C ALA A 42 -8.84 -17.00 8.35
N HIS A 43 -8.16 -17.21 9.48
CA HIS A 43 -6.93 -18.01 9.58
C HIS A 43 -5.88 -17.61 8.52
N THR A 44 -5.85 -16.30 8.23
CA THR A 44 -5.05 -15.73 7.12
C THR A 44 -4.37 -14.45 7.58
N ILE A 45 -3.10 -14.30 7.21
CA ILE A 45 -2.23 -13.19 7.57
C ILE A 45 -1.79 -12.45 6.31
N ALA A 46 -2.02 -11.12 6.26
CA ALA A 46 -1.34 -10.24 5.32
C ALA A 46 -0.16 -9.58 6.05
N LEU A 47 1.05 -10.09 5.78
CA LEU A 47 2.25 -9.53 6.38
C LEU A 47 2.66 -8.26 5.63
N THR A 48 2.82 -7.15 6.35
CA THR A 48 3.16 -5.85 5.75
C THR A 48 4.36 -5.21 6.44
N PHE A 49 5.21 -4.55 5.64
CA PHE A 49 6.43 -3.89 6.09
C PHE A 49 6.41 -2.41 5.73
N ASP A 50 6.57 -1.54 6.72
CA ASP A 50 6.62 -0.10 6.53
C ASP A 50 8.05 0.45 6.57
N ASP A 51 8.21 1.72 6.14
CA ASP A 51 9.38 2.59 6.26
C ASP A 51 10.62 2.18 5.42
N GLY A 52 10.59 1.06 4.75
CA GLY A 52 11.65 0.66 3.83
C GLY A 52 11.63 1.43 2.49
N PRO A 53 12.52 1.06 1.55
CA PRO A 53 13.66 0.17 1.77
C PRO A 53 14.78 0.85 2.58
N ALA A 54 15.45 0.07 3.43
CA ALA A 54 16.56 0.51 4.27
C ALA A 54 17.65 -0.57 4.32
N GLY A 55 18.74 -0.32 5.05
CA GLY A 55 19.87 -1.24 5.13
C GLY A 55 19.53 -2.67 5.58
N HIS A 56 18.49 -2.85 6.37
CA HIS A 56 18.04 -4.16 6.87
C HIS A 56 16.86 -4.78 6.10
N THR A 57 16.35 -4.11 5.07
CA THR A 57 15.30 -4.70 4.22
C THR A 57 15.76 -5.96 3.48
N PRO A 58 17.02 -6.07 2.99
CA PRO A 58 17.51 -7.29 2.36
C PRO A 58 17.44 -8.53 3.26
N GLU A 59 17.77 -8.43 4.55
CA GLU A 59 17.69 -9.55 5.51
C GLU A 59 16.23 -9.97 5.76
N VAL A 60 15.29 -9.02 5.73
CA VAL A 60 13.84 -9.33 5.79
C VAL A 60 13.42 -10.14 4.57
N LEU A 61 13.85 -9.74 3.36
CA LEU A 61 13.58 -10.48 2.13
C LEU A 61 14.16 -11.89 2.16
N ASP A 62 15.39 -12.06 2.69
CA ASP A 62 16.02 -13.38 2.87
C ASP A 62 15.18 -14.27 3.81
N ALA A 63 14.69 -13.72 4.91
CA ALA A 63 13.86 -14.43 5.87
C ALA A 63 12.50 -14.87 5.26
N LEU A 64 11.86 -14.01 4.49
CA LEU A 64 10.61 -14.32 3.80
C LEU A 64 10.81 -15.39 2.72
N LYS A 65 11.88 -15.27 1.92
CA LYS A 65 12.25 -16.24 0.88
C LYS A 65 12.53 -17.62 1.47
N ALA A 66 13.27 -17.70 2.59
CA ALA A 66 13.57 -18.97 3.26
C ALA A 66 12.31 -19.72 3.72
N ASN A 67 11.20 -18.98 3.95
CA ASN A 67 9.93 -19.54 4.39
C ASN A 67 8.87 -19.59 3.27
N ASN A 68 9.22 -19.22 2.04
CA ASN A 68 8.32 -19.16 0.88
C ASN A 68 7.06 -18.31 1.15
N VAL A 69 7.23 -17.16 1.82
CA VAL A 69 6.14 -16.22 2.17
C VAL A 69 6.28 -14.95 1.36
N HIS A 70 5.19 -14.49 0.75
CA HIS A 70 5.10 -13.21 0.10
C HIS A 70 4.42 -12.17 1.01
N ALA A 71 4.82 -10.91 0.88
CA ALA A 71 4.37 -9.82 1.73
C ALA A 71 4.14 -8.53 0.91
N THR A 72 3.66 -7.48 1.57
CA THR A 72 3.53 -6.14 0.97
C THR A 72 4.45 -5.15 1.68
N PHE A 73 5.20 -4.35 0.91
CA PHE A 73 6.14 -3.36 1.42
C PHE A 73 5.63 -1.94 1.13
N PHE A 74 5.26 -1.21 2.17
CA PHE A 74 4.92 0.20 2.10
C PHE A 74 6.19 1.04 2.20
N VAL A 75 6.66 1.53 1.06
CA VAL A 75 7.97 2.17 0.95
C VAL A 75 7.87 3.68 1.01
N VAL A 76 8.87 4.31 1.64
CA VAL A 76 9.03 5.76 1.71
C VAL A 76 9.82 6.23 0.48
N GLY A 77 9.30 7.22 -0.25
CA GLY A 77 9.88 7.66 -1.52
C GLY A 77 11.31 8.17 -1.42
N SER A 78 11.66 8.87 -0.35
CA SER A 78 13.03 9.37 -0.14
C SER A 78 14.07 8.25 0.01
N THR A 79 13.70 7.12 0.62
CA THR A 79 14.57 5.94 0.71
C THR A 79 14.52 5.11 -0.58
N ALA A 80 13.35 4.98 -1.19
CA ALA A 80 13.16 4.28 -2.47
C ALA A 80 14.13 4.79 -3.55
N LYS A 81 14.30 6.12 -3.63
CA LYS A 81 15.17 6.80 -4.59
C LYS A 81 16.61 6.26 -4.63
N THR A 82 17.14 5.77 -3.53
CA THR A 82 18.53 5.29 -3.42
C THR A 82 18.68 3.79 -3.29
N HIS A 83 17.56 3.03 -3.29
CA HIS A 83 17.56 1.59 -3.05
C HIS A 83 16.90 0.79 -4.20
N HIS A 84 17.16 1.19 -5.45
CA HIS A 84 16.54 0.57 -6.63
C HIS A 84 16.76 -0.94 -6.71
N ALA A 85 17.94 -1.43 -6.31
CA ALA A 85 18.21 -2.87 -6.28
C ALA A 85 17.29 -3.61 -5.31
N THR A 86 16.99 -3.00 -4.15
CA THR A 86 16.06 -3.58 -3.17
C THR A 86 14.61 -3.52 -3.67
N LEU A 87 14.19 -2.43 -4.34
CA LEU A 87 12.86 -2.36 -4.97
C LEU A 87 12.68 -3.45 -6.03
N ALA A 88 13.67 -3.62 -6.92
CA ALA A 88 13.66 -4.69 -7.93
C ALA A 88 13.61 -6.07 -7.26
N ARG A 89 14.34 -6.26 -6.17
CA ARG A 89 14.35 -7.52 -5.43
C ARG A 89 12.97 -7.81 -4.82
N ILE A 90 12.32 -6.81 -4.19
CA ILE A 90 10.96 -6.95 -3.63
C ILE A 90 10.01 -7.52 -4.67
N THR A 91 9.95 -6.93 -5.86
CA THR A 91 9.00 -7.37 -6.89
C THR A 91 9.41 -8.68 -7.57
N ASN A 92 10.72 -8.90 -7.80
CA ASN A 92 11.22 -10.14 -8.42
C ASN A 92 11.03 -11.37 -7.52
N GLU A 93 11.06 -11.19 -6.20
CA GLU A 93 10.81 -12.25 -5.23
C GLU A 93 9.32 -12.43 -4.91
N GLY A 94 8.42 -11.77 -5.65
CA GLY A 94 6.97 -11.99 -5.56
C GLY A 94 6.24 -11.13 -4.54
N HIS A 95 6.92 -10.21 -3.87
CA HIS A 95 6.30 -9.27 -2.94
C HIS A 95 5.64 -8.10 -3.69
N LEU A 96 4.73 -7.39 -3.02
CA LEU A 96 4.03 -6.22 -3.54
C LEU A 96 4.67 -4.93 -3.01
N LEU A 97 4.91 -3.97 -3.92
CA LEU A 97 5.27 -2.60 -3.54
C LEU A 97 4.02 -1.76 -3.29
N ALA A 98 4.07 -0.95 -2.25
CA ALA A 98 3.01 -0.03 -1.86
C ALA A 98 3.60 1.31 -1.39
N ASN A 99 2.79 2.34 -1.32
CA ASN A 99 3.19 3.72 -1.09
C ASN A 99 3.04 4.11 0.38
N HIS A 100 4.09 4.66 0.99
CA HIS A 100 4.10 5.18 2.36
C HIS A 100 4.47 6.66 2.44
N SER A 101 4.11 7.45 1.43
CA SER A 101 4.48 8.85 1.23
C SER A 101 5.96 9.10 0.92
N ALA A 102 6.30 10.33 0.49
CA ALA A 102 7.66 10.67 0.05
C ALA A 102 8.64 10.83 1.22
N THR A 103 8.21 11.45 2.32
CA THR A 103 9.10 11.82 3.44
C THR A 103 8.55 11.42 4.81
N HIS A 104 7.55 10.55 4.84
CA HIS A 104 6.91 10.05 6.05
C HIS A 104 6.39 11.14 7.01
N PRO A 105 5.68 12.20 6.54
CA PRO A 105 5.15 13.22 7.42
C PRO A 105 3.87 12.74 8.10
N MET A 106 3.59 13.22 9.31
CA MET A 106 2.25 13.08 9.87
C MET A 106 1.29 13.96 9.07
N LEU A 107 0.32 13.35 8.38
CA LEU A 107 -0.63 14.02 7.49
C LEU A 107 -1.70 14.78 8.29
N ARG A 108 -1.30 15.91 8.90
CA ARG A 108 -2.19 16.78 9.71
C ARG A 108 -3.05 17.68 8.84
N SER A 109 -3.96 18.44 9.45
CA SER A 109 -4.85 19.41 8.78
C SER A 109 -4.12 20.46 7.94
N SER A 110 -2.84 20.72 8.19
CA SER A 110 -2.03 21.59 7.33
C SER A 110 -1.89 21.09 5.89
N PHE A 111 -2.09 19.80 5.65
CA PHE A 111 -2.14 19.23 4.30
C PHE A 111 -3.49 19.45 3.62
N ASP A 112 -4.58 19.65 4.38
CA ASP A 112 -5.88 20.02 3.82
C ASP A 112 -5.86 21.44 3.22
N ALA A 113 -5.07 22.32 3.83
CA ALA A 113 -4.95 23.72 3.42
C ALA A 113 -4.10 23.94 2.15
N VAL A 114 -3.23 22.99 1.82
CA VAL A 114 -2.35 23.01 0.64
C VAL A 114 -2.39 21.63 -0.03
N PRO A 115 -3.44 21.33 -0.82
CA PRO A 115 -3.67 20.02 -1.44
C PRO A 115 -2.48 19.48 -2.22
N GLU A 116 -1.76 20.36 -2.92
CA GLU A 116 -0.59 20.00 -3.73
C GLU A 116 0.49 19.32 -2.88
N ARG A 117 0.69 19.75 -1.64
CA ARG A 117 1.65 19.13 -0.72
C ARG A 117 1.29 17.69 -0.39
N LEU A 118 0.00 17.38 -0.25
CA LEU A 118 -0.46 16.01 -0.03
C LEU A 118 -0.28 15.17 -1.29
N ILE A 119 -0.68 15.71 -2.44
CA ILE A 119 -0.52 15.06 -3.75
C ILE A 119 0.95 14.72 -3.98
N ASP A 120 1.87 15.67 -3.77
CA ASP A 120 3.31 15.47 -3.95
C ASP A 120 3.86 14.36 -3.07
N GLN A 121 3.39 14.25 -1.81
CA GLN A 121 3.83 13.18 -0.91
C GLN A 121 3.54 11.76 -1.46
N ILE A 122 2.45 11.60 -2.18
CA ILE A 122 2.10 10.28 -2.73
C ILE A 122 2.68 10.12 -4.15
N ARG A 123 2.64 11.17 -4.96
CA ARG A 123 3.10 11.14 -6.35
C ARG A 123 4.62 10.92 -6.47
N ILE A 124 5.42 11.61 -5.64
CA ILE A 124 6.88 11.40 -5.61
C ILE A 124 7.23 9.94 -5.34
N THR A 125 6.54 9.30 -4.40
CA THR A 125 6.75 7.88 -4.12
C THR A 125 6.24 7.02 -5.27
N HIS A 126 5.08 7.36 -5.85
CA HIS A 126 4.55 6.67 -7.02
C HIS A 126 5.58 6.61 -8.15
N ASP A 127 6.18 7.75 -8.49
CA ASP A 127 7.18 7.84 -9.56
C ASP A 127 8.44 6.99 -9.28
N GLN A 128 8.78 6.76 -8.00
CA GLN A 128 9.89 5.90 -7.60
C GLN A 128 9.57 4.40 -7.69
N ILE A 129 8.33 3.99 -7.39
CA ILE A 129 7.96 2.57 -7.29
C ILE A 129 7.32 2.02 -8.57
N ALA A 130 6.59 2.82 -9.31
CA ALA A 130 5.86 2.39 -10.50
C ALA A 130 6.74 1.66 -11.55
N PRO A 131 8.01 2.07 -11.81
CA PRO A 131 8.89 1.37 -12.73
C PRO A 131 9.24 -0.07 -12.32
N PHE A 132 9.09 -0.43 -11.04
CA PHE A 132 9.38 -1.75 -10.50
C PHE A 132 8.13 -2.62 -10.36
N MET A 133 6.93 -2.03 -10.46
CA MET A 133 5.68 -2.78 -10.34
C MET A 133 5.41 -3.59 -11.59
N LYS A 134 4.81 -4.75 -11.42
CA LYS A 134 4.44 -5.63 -12.55
C LYS A 134 3.13 -5.15 -13.20
N PRO A 135 2.93 -5.40 -14.50
CA PRO A 135 1.65 -5.15 -15.13
C PRO A 135 0.52 -5.87 -14.38
N GLY A 136 -0.50 -5.11 -13.97
CA GLY A 136 -1.63 -5.62 -13.19
C GLY A 136 -1.48 -5.51 -11.67
N ASP A 137 -0.30 -5.15 -11.14
CA ASP A 137 -0.16 -4.81 -9.73
C ASP A 137 -1.05 -3.62 -9.38
N LYS A 138 -1.63 -3.65 -8.19
CA LYS A 138 -2.49 -2.57 -7.68
C LYS A 138 -1.69 -1.62 -6.82
N PHE A 139 -2.09 -0.37 -6.84
CA PHE A 139 -1.48 0.67 -6.01
C PHE A 139 -2.18 0.70 -4.64
N TYR A 140 -1.41 0.45 -3.59
CA TYR A 140 -1.88 0.57 -2.21
C TYR A 140 -1.16 1.70 -1.50
N PHE A 141 -1.88 2.36 -0.58
CA PHE A 141 -1.34 3.44 0.24
C PHE A 141 -1.62 3.19 1.71
N ARG A 142 -0.62 3.43 2.56
CA ARG A 142 -0.75 3.52 4.01
C ARG A 142 -0.30 4.89 4.47
N ALA A 143 -1.13 5.55 5.29
CA ALA A 143 -0.79 6.84 5.85
C ALA A 143 0.27 6.69 6.95
N PRO A 144 1.35 7.49 6.93
CA PRO A 144 2.31 7.54 8.03
C PRO A 144 1.63 7.74 9.38
N TYR A 145 2.07 6.97 10.39
CA TYR A 145 1.50 6.96 11.74
C TYR A 145 0.01 6.57 11.80
N GLY A 146 -0.57 6.06 10.72
CA GLY A 146 -2.02 5.84 10.59
C GLY A 146 -2.84 7.14 10.62
N TYR A 147 -2.22 8.31 10.48
CA TYR A 147 -2.92 9.59 10.59
C TYR A 147 -3.63 9.94 9.29
N TRP A 148 -4.95 9.90 9.31
CA TRP A 148 -5.79 10.12 8.14
C TRP A 148 -6.99 11.02 8.43
N ARG A 149 -7.46 11.75 7.39
CA ARG A 149 -8.63 12.64 7.45
C ARG A 149 -9.47 12.45 6.19
N ALA A 150 -10.79 12.63 6.32
CA ALA A 150 -11.72 12.55 5.18
C ALA A 150 -11.36 13.53 4.04
N ALA A 151 -10.81 14.71 4.38
CA ALA A 151 -10.35 15.68 3.40
C ALA A 151 -9.23 15.14 2.51
N HIS A 152 -8.33 14.30 3.07
CA HIS A 152 -7.25 13.67 2.28
C HIS A 152 -7.80 12.76 1.19
N ALA A 153 -8.82 11.96 1.49
CA ALA A 153 -9.47 11.12 0.49
C ALA A 153 -10.03 11.95 -0.67
N LYS A 154 -10.75 13.05 -0.35
CA LYS A 154 -11.30 13.95 -1.37
C LYS A 154 -10.22 14.54 -2.26
N ILE A 155 -9.11 15.01 -1.68
CA ILE A 155 -7.98 15.58 -2.41
C ILE A 155 -7.35 14.53 -3.34
N LEU A 156 -7.01 13.36 -2.82
CA LEU A 156 -6.32 12.34 -3.59
C LEU A 156 -7.20 11.69 -4.67
N ASN A 157 -8.49 11.53 -4.42
CA ASN A 157 -9.44 11.03 -5.41
C ASN A 157 -9.69 12.02 -6.57
N SER A 158 -9.39 13.32 -6.39
CA SER A 158 -9.47 14.31 -7.47
C SER A 158 -8.27 14.25 -8.43
N ASP A 159 -7.17 13.62 -8.04
CA ASP A 159 -5.99 13.47 -8.88
C ASP A 159 -6.12 12.26 -9.82
N PRO A 160 -5.91 12.42 -11.14
CA PRO A 160 -6.16 11.36 -12.13
C PRO A 160 -5.26 10.13 -12.00
N VAL A 161 -4.08 10.25 -11.36
CA VAL A 161 -3.18 9.14 -11.08
C VAL A 161 -3.50 8.53 -9.72
N LEU A 162 -3.58 9.37 -8.69
CA LEU A 162 -3.69 8.92 -7.30
C LEU A 162 -5.06 8.35 -6.97
N ARG A 163 -6.12 8.73 -7.69
CA ARG A 163 -7.44 8.10 -7.55
C ARG A 163 -7.46 6.60 -7.80
N ASN A 164 -6.39 6.04 -8.38
CA ASN A 164 -6.22 4.60 -8.60
C ASN A 164 -5.58 3.87 -7.40
N TYR A 165 -5.30 4.57 -6.31
CA TYR A 165 -4.76 3.98 -5.10
C TYR A 165 -5.87 3.46 -4.18
N VAL A 166 -5.70 2.24 -3.66
CA VAL A 166 -6.54 1.68 -2.61
C VAL A 166 -5.97 2.07 -1.26
N GLY A 167 -6.75 2.76 -0.43
CA GLY A 167 -6.28 3.16 0.90
C GLY A 167 -7.21 4.12 1.64
N PRO A 168 -6.81 4.54 2.86
CA PRO A 168 -5.58 4.13 3.55
C PRO A 168 -5.70 2.70 4.10
N ILE A 169 -4.70 1.86 3.82
CA ILE A 169 -4.63 0.52 4.41
C ILE A 169 -4.18 0.65 5.87
N TYR A 170 -4.95 0.08 6.77
CA TYR A 170 -4.62 0.05 8.19
C TYR A 170 -4.02 -1.30 8.59
N TRP A 171 -3.87 -1.57 9.88
CA TRP A 171 -3.38 -2.83 10.41
C TRP A 171 -4.24 -3.30 11.58
N ASP A 172 -4.27 -4.60 11.78
CA ASP A 172 -4.98 -5.27 12.90
C ASP A 172 -4.03 -5.57 14.05
N ILE A 173 -2.75 -5.85 13.74
CA ILE A 173 -1.74 -6.38 14.65
C ILE A 173 -0.45 -5.58 14.50
N GLY A 174 0.26 -5.34 15.61
CA GLY A 174 1.54 -4.64 15.60
C GLY A 174 1.46 -3.14 15.91
N GLY A 175 0.32 -2.66 16.42
CA GLY A 175 0.08 -1.23 16.62
C GLY A 175 0.60 -0.68 17.94
N GLN A 176 0.64 -1.48 19.01
CA GLN A 176 1.05 -1.02 20.35
C GLN A 176 1.49 -2.16 21.26
N ILE A 177 2.32 -1.83 22.27
CA ILE A 177 2.62 -2.75 23.35
C ILE A 177 1.53 -2.68 24.41
N SER A 178 1.08 -3.84 24.88
CA SER A 178 0.33 -3.98 26.12
C SER A 178 0.82 -5.16 26.94
N MET A 179 0.75 -5.02 28.26
CA MET A 179 1.16 -6.03 29.23
C MET A 179 0.01 -6.33 30.19
N ARG A 180 -0.14 -7.58 30.58
CA ARG A 180 -1.10 -8.00 31.60
C ARG A 180 -0.48 -9.11 32.45
N ASP A 181 -0.45 -8.92 33.76
CA ASP A 181 0.08 -9.91 34.74
C ASP A 181 1.49 -10.42 34.35
N GLY A 182 2.37 -9.53 33.87
CA GLY A 182 3.71 -9.85 33.41
C GLY A 182 3.81 -10.48 32.01
N TYR A 183 2.68 -10.69 31.34
CA TYR A 183 2.65 -11.25 29.98
C TYR A 183 2.51 -10.17 28.90
N VAL A 184 3.26 -10.32 27.81
CA VAL A 184 3.11 -9.48 26.61
C VAL A 184 1.81 -9.86 25.92
N MET A 185 0.82 -8.97 25.89
CA MET A 185 -0.50 -9.19 25.30
C MET A 185 -0.56 -8.73 23.85
N SER A 186 0.13 -7.64 23.52
CA SER A 186 0.33 -7.11 22.18
C SER A 186 1.71 -6.51 22.04
N ALA A 187 2.18 -6.34 20.82
CA ALA A 187 3.49 -5.76 20.54
C ALA A 187 3.45 -4.84 19.32
N ALA A 188 4.39 -3.89 19.31
CA ALA A 188 4.75 -3.10 18.15
C ALA A 188 6.27 -3.11 18.08
N ASP A 189 6.84 -3.47 16.94
CA ASP A 189 8.29 -3.70 16.81
C ASP A 189 9.11 -2.46 17.15
N TRP A 190 8.74 -1.27 16.66
CA TRP A 190 9.40 -0.01 16.97
C TRP A 190 9.47 0.28 18.48
N ASP A 191 8.45 -0.11 19.23
CA ASP A 191 8.38 0.09 20.68
C ASP A 191 9.09 -1.04 21.43
N CYS A 192 9.05 -2.27 20.92
CA CYS A 192 9.89 -3.37 21.41
C CYS A 192 11.37 -2.98 21.43
N TRP A 193 11.85 -2.34 20.36
CA TRP A 193 13.26 -1.92 20.26
C TRP A 193 13.60 -0.78 21.22
N ARG A 194 12.67 0.14 21.43
CA ARG A 194 12.83 1.19 22.47
C ARG A 194 12.96 0.58 23.87
N HIS A 195 12.23 -0.49 24.15
CA HIS A 195 12.32 -1.25 25.42
C HIS A 195 13.48 -2.25 25.43
N LYS A 196 14.33 -2.28 24.40
CA LYS A 196 15.47 -3.20 24.25
C LYS A 196 15.07 -4.68 24.32
N TRP A 197 13.86 -5.03 23.93
CA TRP A 197 13.41 -6.42 23.88
C TRP A 197 14.15 -7.19 22.79
N THR A 198 14.22 -8.53 22.98
CA THR A 198 14.64 -9.45 21.92
C THR A 198 13.52 -9.60 20.87
N ALA A 199 13.86 -10.08 19.69
CA ALA A 199 12.86 -10.40 18.66
C ALA A 199 11.87 -11.46 19.17
N GLN A 200 12.33 -12.47 19.90
CA GLN A 200 11.49 -13.51 20.50
C GLN A 200 10.51 -12.93 21.55
N THR A 201 10.95 -11.97 22.36
CA THR A 201 10.06 -11.33 23.34
C THR A 201 8.99 -10.49 22.63
N CYS A 202 9.39 -9.75 21.61
CA CYS A 202 8.47 -8.99 20.76
C CYS A 202 7.47 -9.91 20.05
N ALA A 203 7.94 -10.99 19.46
CA ALA A 203 7.11 -11.98 18.75
C ALA A 203 5.98 -12.55 19.64
N LYS A 204 6.19 -12.72 20.94
CA LYS A 204 5.14 -13.21 21.86
C LYS A 204 3.87 -12.36 21.81
N GLY A 205 4.02 -11.02 21.68
CA GLY A 205 2.90 -10.12 21.57
C GLY A 205 2.19 -10.26 20.21
N TYR A 206 2.94 -10.26 19.11
CA TYR A 206 2.41 -10.48 17.77
C TYR A 206 1.64 -11.81 17.67
N LEU A 207 2.27 -12.91 18.07
CA LEU A 207 1.65 -14.25 18.02
C LEU A 207 0.36 -14.32 18.84
N ARG A 208 0.32 -13.65 19.99
CA ARG A 208 -0.89 -13.62 20.83
C ARG A 208 -2.00 -12.79 20.17
N GLU A 209 -1.67 -11.67 19.55
CA GLU A 209 -2.65 -10.87 18.79
C GLU A 209 -3.20 -11.64 17.61
N ILE A 210 -2.33 -12.27 16.80
CA ILE A 210 -2.73 -13.07 15.62
C ILE A 210 -3.68 -14.20 16.05
N ARG A 211 -3.34 -14.98 17.07
CA ARG A 211 -4.19 -16.07 17.56
C ARG A 211 -5.54 -15.58 18.10
N ARG A 212 -5.55 -14.41 18.77
CA ARG A 212 -6.78 -13.83 19.32
C ARG A 212 -7.71 -13.33 18.22
N SER A 213 -7.18 -12.79 17.14
CA SER A 213 -7.97 -12.30 15.99
C SER A 213 -8.15 -13.34 14.90
N ASP A 214 -7.50 -14.48 15.03
CA ASP A 214 -7.46 -15.56 14.03
C ASP A 214 -7.08 -15.07 12.62
N GLY A 215 -6.07 -14.20 12.56
CA GLY A 215 -5.57 -13.59 11.33
C GLY A 215 -5.63 -12.06 11.37
N GLY A 216 -5.30 -11.43 10.24
CA GLY A 216 -5.31 -9.97 10.09
C GLY A 216 -4.15 -9.41 9.30
N VAL A 217 -4.15 -8.09 9.13
CA VAL A 217 -3.03 -7.34 8.57
C VAL A 217 -2.02 -7.06 9.67
N VAL A 218 -0.81 -7.56 9.50
CA VAL A 218 0.29 -7.42 10.46
C VAL A 218 1.25 -6.32 10.01
N LEU A 219 1.50 -5.36 10.89
CA LEU A 219 2.46 -4.28 10.70
C LEU A 219 3.80 -4.64 11.34
N ILE A 220 4.87 -4.57 10.56
CA ILE A 220 6.27 -4.60 10.98
C ILE A 220 7.01 -3.51 10.19
N HIS A 221 8.13 -3.00 10.68
CA HIS A 221 8.97 -2.04 9.95
C HIS A 221 10.24 -2.75 9.45
N SER A 222 10.59 -2.60 8.16
CA SER A 222 11.73 -3.30 7.55
C SER A 222 13.09 -2.61 7.78
N LEU A 223 13.11 -1.50 8.49
CA LEU A 223 14.31 -0.68 8.70
C LEU A 223 15.20 -1.13 9.88
N TYR A 224 14.67 -1.97 10.79
CA TYR A 224 15.40 -2.33 12.00
C TYR A 224 16.18 -3.64 11.87
N ALA A 225 17.35 -3.73 12.53
CA ALA A 225 18.22 -4.90 12.50
C ALA A 225 17.55 -6.21 13.00
N LYS A 226 16.52 -6.11 13.84
CA LYS A 226 15.80 -7.26 14.39
C LYS A 226 14.56 -7.65 13.59
N SER A 227 14.23 -6.92 12.53
CA SER A 227 12.99 -7.15 11.77
C SER A 227 13.00 -8.50 11.04
N ALA A 228 14.14 -8.93 10.53
CA ALA A 228 14.29 -10.23 9.89
C ALA A 228 14.03 -11.39 10.87
N GLU A 229 14.65 -11.33 12.05
CA GLU A 229 14.47 -12.34 13.11
C GLU A 229 13.04 -12.37 13.65
N LEU A 230 12.43 -11.20 13.87
CA LEU A 230 11.03 -11.08 14.27
C LEU A 230 10.09 -11.71 13.23
N SER A 231 10.29 -11.36 11.95
CA SER A 231 9.48 -11.87 10.85
C SER A 231 9.62 -13.39 10.71
N ALA A 232 10.84 -13.91 10.73
CA ALA A 232 11.09 -15.36 10.66
C ALA A 232 10.40 -16.11 11.82
N THR A 233 10.46 -15.55 13.03
CA THR A 233 9.81 -16.15 14.23
C THR A 233 8.29 -16.19 14.07
N ILE A 234 7.67 -15.11 13.61
CA ILE A 234 6.22 -15.04 13.39
C ILE A 234 5.81 -16.00 12.28
N VAL A 235 6.52 -15.98 11.14
CA VAL A 235 6.21 -16.82 9.99
C VAL A 235 6.32 -18.30 10.35
N ALA A 236 7.40 -18.73 10.99
CA ALA A 236 7.58 -20.12 11.38
C ALA A 236 6.45 -20.62 12.29
N ALA A 237 6.14 -19.88 13.35
CA ALA A 237 5.09 -20.26 14.30
C ALA A 237 3.71 -20.33 13.64
N MET A 238 3.36 -19.34 12.82
CA MET A 238 2.04 -19.29 12.19
C MET A 238 1.90 -20.29 11.04
N THR A 239 2.98 -20.62 10.33
CA THR A 239 2.99 -21.70 9.35
C THR A 239 2.76 -23.06 10.02
N GLU A 240 3.43 -23.31 11.16
CA GLU A 240 3.21 -24.54 11.94
C GLU A 240 1.78 -24.68 12.43
N GLU A 241 1.12 -23.57 12.75
CA GLU A 241 -0.29 -23.52 13.15
C GLU A 241 -1.28 -23.52 11.97
N GLY A 242 -0.80 -23.59 10.73
CA GLY A 242 -1.62 -23.73 9.53
C GLY A 242 -2.17 -22.41 8.97
N TYR A 243 -1.69 -21.24 9.43
CA TYR A 243 -2.09 -19.96 8.86
C TYR A 243 -1.60 -19.81 7.44
N ARG A 244 -2.42 -19.19 6.58
CA ARG A 244 -2.03 -18.77 5.23
C ARG A 244 -1.47 -17.37 5.25
N PHE A 245 -0.41 -17.15 4.45
CA PHE A 245 0.14 -15.82 4.19
C PHE A 245 -0.29 -15.34 2.81
N VAL A 246 -0.73 -14.07 2.73
CA VAL A 246 -1.20 -13.44 1.48
C VAL A 246 -0.62 -12.03 1.33
N ARG A 247 -0.52 -11.56 0.10
CA ARG A 247 -0.30 -10.14 -0.20
C ARG A 247 -1.62 -9.37 -0.11
N LEU A 248 -1.55 -8.03 -0.04
CA LEU A 248 -2.78 -7.21 0.06
C LEU A 248 -3.67 -7.32 -1.18
N ASP A 249 -3.10 -7.52 -2.37
CA ASP A 249 -3.88 -7.72 -3.61
C ASP A 249 -4.58 -9.09 -3.70
N GLU A 250 -4.28 -9.98 -2.77
CA GLU A 250 -4.96 -11.28 -2.63
C GLU A 250 -6.09 -11.24 -1.60
N VAL A 251 -6.22 -10.13 -0.85
CA VAL A 251 -7.28 -9.95 0.16
C VAL A 251 -8.61 -9.67 -0.54
N PRO A 252 -9.66 -10.49 -0.33
CA PRO A 252 -10.93 -10.39 -1.05
C PRO A 252 -11.58 -9.00 -0.96
N GLU A 253 -11.55 -8.38 0.21
CA GLU A 253 -12.14 -7.06 0.47
C GLU A 253 -11.46 -5.95 -0.34
N TYR A 254 -10.20 -6.12 -0.71
CA TYR A 254 -9.47 -5.15 -1.54
C TYR A 254 -9.63 -5.42 -3.03
N ARG A 255 -9.95 -6.66 -3.44
CA ARG A 255 -10.20 -7.02 -4.85
C ARG A 255 -11.42 -6.32 -5.44
N GLN A 256 -12.42 -5.96 -4.64
CA GLN A 256 -13.58 -5.19 -5.12
C GLN A 256 -13.22 -3.83 -5.73
N TYR A 257 -12.00 -3.35 -5.47
CA TYR A 257 -11.44 -2.14 -6.06
C TYR A 257 -10.64 -2.45 -7.34
N GLU A 258 -11.03 -3.51 -8.08
CA GLU A 258 -10.44 -3.79 -9.38
C GLU A 258 -10.75 -2.67 -10.36
N THR A 259 -9.71 -2.20 -11.07
CA THR A 259 -9.86 -1.17 -12.12
C THR A 259 -10.85 -1.69 -13.15
N PRO A 260 -11.83 -0.90 -13.59
CA PRO A 260 -12.57 -1.21 -14.83
C PRO A 260 -11.54 -1.44 -15.94
N GLN A 261 -11.71 -2.47 -16.75
CA GLN A 261 -10.78 -2.89 -17.82
C GLN A 261 -10.47 -1.79 -18.86
N ASN A 262 -11.05 -0.60 -18.74
CA ASN A 262 -10.94 0.55 -19.62
C ASN A 262 -10.22 1.77 -19.01
N ALA A 263 -9.57 1.64 -17.86
CA ALA A 263 -8.72 2.72 -17.39
C ALA A 263 -7.53 2.86 -18.37
N PRO A 264 -7.24 4.07 -18.89
CA PRO A 264 -6.10 4.25 -19.78
C PRO A 264 -4.84 3.82 -19.04
N ALA A 265 -4.02 2.99 -19.69
CA ALA A 265 -2.71 2.62 -19.20
C ALA A 265 -1.99 3.90 -18.76
N ILE A 266 -1.51 3.94 -17.52
CA ILE A 266 -0.73 5.09 -17.04
C ILE A 266 0.51 5.12 -17.93
N ALA A 267 0.55 6.07 -18.87
CA ALA A 267 1.69 6.22 -19.75
C ALA A 267 2.89 6.54 -18.86
N SER A 268 3.85 5.64 -18.84
CA SER A 268 5.18 5.92 -18.32
C SER A 268 5.68 7.12 -19.12
N ARG A 269 5.86 8.27 -18.46
CA ARG A 269 6.62 9.36 -19.07
C ARG A 269 8.00 8.80 -19.31
N ASP A 270 8.40 8.81 -20.57
CA ASP A 270 9.76 8.54 -21.00
C ASP A 270 10.68 9.46 -20.19
N ILE A 271 11.23 8.94 -19.12
CA ILE A 271 12.33 9.60 -18.41
C ILE A 271 13.52 9.32 -19.29
N GLY A 272 13.77 10.25 -20.23
CA GLY A 272 14.92 10.17 -21.11
C GLY A 272 16.14 9.76 -20.29
N SER A 273 16.80 8.70 -20.73
CA SER A 273 18.06 8.25 -20.16
C SER A 273 18.99 9.45 -20.03
N PRO A 274 19.56 9.74 -18.87
CA PRO A 274 20.56 10.79 -18.76
C PRO A 274 21.75 10.37 -19.61
N THR A 275 21.92 11.04 -20.74
CA THR A 275 23.12 10.92 -21.56
C THR A 275 24.29 11.41 -20.72
N MET A 276 25.06 10.49 -20.22
CA MET A 276 26.28 10.76 -19.45
C MET A 276 27.34 11.28 -20.42
N THR A 277 27.40 12.62 -20.59
CA THR A 277 28.47 13.27 -21.31
C THR A 277 29.70 13.19 -20.44
N LEU A 278 30.64 12.31 -20.81
CA LEU A 278 31.99 12.29 -20.27
C LEU A 278 32.71 13.55 -20.71
N VAL A 279 32.79 14.51 -19.80
CA VAL A 279 33.72 15.65 -19.98
C VAL A 279 35.12 15.13 -19.73
N ARG A 280 35.93 15.00 -20.79
CA ARG A 280 37.36 14.77 -20.66
C ARG A 280 38.00 16.07 -20.10
N ASN A 281 38.60 15.94 -18.95
CA ASN A 281 39.55 16.92 -18.45
C ASN A 281 40.85 16.82 -19.28
N GLU A 282 40.97 17.62 -20.30
CA GLU A 282 42.25 18.04 -20.85
C GLU A 282 42.25 19.57 -20.85
N ASP A 283 43.37 20.15 -20.36
CA ASP A 283 43.72 21.57 -20.28
C ASP A 283 43.47 22.28 -18.95
N VAL A 284 44.36 22.04 -17.98
CA VAL A 284 44.87 23.11 -17.10
C VAL A 284 46.39 23.05 -17.14
N LYS A 285 46.97 24.05 -17.86
CA LYS A 285 48.36 24.51 -17.67
C LYS A 285 48.37 25.55 -16.58
#